data_e23c8005ad6dbc71c58da4d680455a18
#
_entry.id   e23c8005ad6dbc71c58da4d680455a18
#
_cell.length_a   1.000
_cell.length_b   1.000
_cell.length_c   1.000
_cell.angle_alpha   90.00
_cell.angle_beta   90.00
_cell.angle_gamma   90.00
#
_symmetry.space_group_name_H-M   'P 1'
#
loop_
_entity.id
_entity.type
_entity.pdbx_description
1 polymer ?
#
loop_
_entity_poly.entity_id
_entity_poly.type
_entity_poly.pdbx_seq_one_letter_code
_entity_poly.pdbx_strand_id
1 'polypeptide(L)'
;MAAGGTDPQPVDHLTGWPAEDKRNEERSLALKIVIVGNGKVGFSLAEQLVREKYDVVIVDLREDTLRRAADALDIMSVKGNGISAATLIEAGAPDADLLVAATNSDEINMVCCLTAKHLGAKYALARIRNPEYNAG
;
A
#
# COMPACT_ATOMS: atom_id res chain seq x y z
N MET A 1 -30.43 6.17 -15.81
CA MET A 1 -31.34 5.86 -15.50
C MET A 1 -31.40 4.82 -14.70
N ALA A 2 -31.55 4.84 -13.79
CA ALA A 2 -31.48 3.99 -12.84
C ALA A 2 -32.36 2.99 -12.86
N ALA A 3 -32.45 2.53 -13.82
CA ALA A 3 -33.41 1.74 -13.94
C ALA A 3 -33.65 0.82 -12.89
N GLY A 4 -32.82 0.20 -12.46
CA GLY A 4 -33.12 -0.83 -11.54
C GLY A 4 -33.27 -0.39 -10.12
N GLY A 5 -33.15 0.84 -9.91
CA GLY A 5 -33.10 1.28 -8.57
C GLY A 5 -34.43 1.30 -7.89
N THR A 6 -34.79 0.25 -7.31
CA THR A 6 -36.06 0.20 -6.66
C THR A 6 -36.01 0.74 -5.26
N ASP A 7 -34.95 0.48 -4.52
CA ASP A 7 -34.83 0.93 -3.13
C ASP A 7 -33.90 2.11 -3.05
N PRO A 8 -34.25 3.16 -2.31
CA PRO A 8 -33.32 4.26 -2.12
C PRO A 8 -32.12 3.82 -1.34
N GLN A 9 -30.95 4.26 -1.81
CA GLN A 9 -29.71 4.01 -1.12
C GLN A 9 -29.57 4.98 0.07
N PRO A 10 -28.95 4.57 1.17
CA PRO A 10 -28.62 5.51 2.22
C PRO A 10 -27.75 6.61 1.66
N VAL A 11 -28.03 7.84 2.00
CA VAL A 11 -27.24 8.97 1.53
C VAL A 11 -26.54 9.66 2.68
N ASP A 12 -25.41 10.27 2.37
CA ASP A 12 -24.73 11.13 3.32
C ASP A 12 -25.42 12.48 3.32
N HIS A 13 -25.80 12.96 4.49
CA HIS A 13 -26.54 14.20 4.60
C HIS A 13 -25.72 15.43 4.22
N LEU A 14 -24.40 15.34 4.27
CA LEU A 14 -23.54 16.48 3.96
C LEU A 14 -23.31 16.63 2.47
N THR A 15 -23.15 15.52 1.76
CA THR A 15 -22.82 15.56 0.35
C THR A 15 -24.00 15.21 -0.54
N GLY A 16 -25.00 14.53 -0.01
CA GLY A 16 -26.08 14.00 -0.83
C GLY A 16 -25.69 12.75 -1.61
N TRP A 17 -24.49 12.26 -1.43
CA TRP A 17 -24.00 11.07 -2.13
C TRP A 17 -24.41 9.80 -1.39
N PRO A 18 -24.53 8.68 -2.08
CA PRO A 18 -24.72 7.41 -1.41
C PRO A 18 -23.58 7.16 -0.42
N ALA A 19 -23.91 6.58 0.72
CA ALA A 19 -22.91 6.33 1.76
C ALA A 19 -21.73 5.51 1.25
N GLU A 20 -21.99 4.56 0.35
CA GLU A 20 -20.93 3.76 -0.25
C GLU A 20 -19.99 4.62 -1.11
N ASP A 21 -20.55 5.55 -1.88
CA ASP A 21 -19.72 6.43 -2.69
C ASP A 21 -18.87 7.35 -1.82
N LYS A 22 -19.40 7.77 -0.69
CA LYS A 22 -18.64 8.59 0.24
C LYS A 22 -17.43 7.82 0.77
N ARG A 23 -17.60 6.54 1.09
CA ARG A 23 -16.46 5.73 1.54
C ARG A 23 -15.41 5.59 0.46
N ASN A 24 -15.84 5.44 -0.80
CA ASN A 24 -14.92 5.36 -1.92
C ASN A 24 -14.20 6.69 -2.12
N GLU A 25 -14.89 7.80 -1.93
CA GLU A 25 -14.27 9.11 -2.03
C GLU A 25 -13.23 9.31 -0.93
N GLU A 26 -13.57 8.94 0.31
CA GLU A 26 -12.63 9.05 1.41
C GLU A 26 -11.39 8.20 1.16
N ARG A 27 -11.56 6.98 0.65
CA ARG A 27 -10.44 6.11 0.32
C ARG A 27 -9.58 6.70 -0.80
N SER A 28 -10.19 7.32 -1.80
CA SER A 28 -9.42 7.88 -2.90
C SER A 28 -8.67 9.14 -2.49
N LEU A 29 -9.11 9.83 -1.43
CA LEU A 29 -8.42 10.98 -0.90
C LEU A 29 -7.30 10.60 0.08
N ALA A 30 -7.30 9.37 0.57
CA ALA A 30 -6.27 8.92 1.47
C ALA A 30 -4.94 8.79 0.73
N LEU A 31 -3.84 9.06 1.42
CA LEU A 31 -2.52 8.84 0.84
C LEU A 31 -2.31 7.35 0.61
N LYS A 32 -1.73 7.04 -0.53
CA LYS A 32 -1.48 5.67 -0.95
C LYS A 32 -0.07 5.25 -0.61
N ILE A 33 0.05 4.19 0.17
CA ILE A 33 1.34 3.73 0.66
C ILE A 33 1.51 2.26 0.27
N VAL A 34 2.63 1.96 -0.36
CA VAL A 34 3.00 0.60 -0.71
C VAL A 34 4.13 0.18 0.21
N ILE A 35 3.96 -0.95 0.90
CA ILE A 35 5.00 -1.50 1.78
C ILE A 35 5.49 -2.80 1.16
N VAL A 36 6.79 -2.88 0.88
CA VAL A 36 7.40 -4.07 0.34
C VAL A 36 8.13 -4.80 1.46
N GLY A 37 7.68 -6.01 1.76
CA GLY A 37 8.18 -6.80 2.87
C GLY A 37 7.20 -6.83 4.02
N ASN A 38 6.66 -8.02 4.30
CA ASN A 38 5.69 -8.21 5.38
C ASN A 38 6.31 -9.00 6.52
N GLY A 39 7.54 -8.66 6.88
CA GLY A 39 8.16 -9.16 8.09
C GLY A 39 7.73 -8.31 9.27
N LYS A 40 8.50 -8.39 10.34
CA LYS A 40 8.15 -7.70 11.58
C LYS A 40 8.02 -6.20 11.41
N VAL A 41 8.98 -5.59 10.72
CA VAL A 41 8.98 -4.14 10.52
C VAL A 41 7.86 -3.71 9.57
N GLY A 42 7.75 -4.40 8.43
CA GLY A 42 6.72 -4.06 7.44
C GLY A 42 5.31 -4.21 7.98
N PHE A 43 5.05 -5.30 8.70
CA PHE A 43 3.74 -5.52 9.29
C PHE A 43 3.40 -4.47 10.36
N SER A 44 4.37 -4.16 11.23
CA SER A 44 4.15 -3.14 12.26
C SER A 44 3.85 -1.78 11.66
N LEU A 45 4.55 -1.44 10.59
CA LEU A 45 4.32 -0.19 9.89
C LEU A 45 2.94 -0.18 9.23
N ALA A 46 2.57 -1.27 8.58
CA ALA A 46 1.26 -1.39 7.95
C ALA A 46 0.14 -1.23 8.97
N GLU A 47 0.28 -1.88 10.11
CA GLU A 47 -0.70 -1.79 11.19
C GLU A 47 -0.89 -0.35 11.64
N GLN A 48 0.20 0.37 11.85
CA GLN A 48 0.14 1.76 12.28
C GLN A 48 -0.52 2.65 11.22
N LEU A 49 -0.14 2.47 9.97
CA LEU A 49 -0.66 3.31 8.88
C LEU A 49 -2.14 3.04 8.61
N VAL A 50 -2.58 1.80 8.74
CA VAL A 50 -4.00 1.48 8.59
C VAL A 50 -4.81 2.15 9.70
N ARG A 51 -4.30 2.18 10.93
CA ARG A 51 -4.97 2.87 12.02
C ARG A 51 -5.15 4.34 11.72
N GLU A 52 -4.21 4.93 11.01
CA GLU A 52 -4.24 6.34 10.65
C GLU A 52 -5.00 6.60 9.36
N LYS A 53 -5.70 5.59 8.84
CA LYS A 53 -6.58 5.71 7.67
C LYS A 53 -5.88 5.92 6.35
N TYR A 54 -4.61 5.53 6.24
CA TYR A 54 -3.92 5.52 4.95
C TYR A 54 -4.37 4.31 4.13
N ASP A 55 -4.27 4.42 2.82
CA ASP A 55 -4.57 3.35 1.89
C ASP A 55 -3.29 2.53 1.69
N VAL A 56 -3.23 1.34 2.27
CA VAL A 56 -2.01 0.54 2.36
C VAL A 56 -2.10 -0.72 1.51
N VAL A 57 -1.05 -0.98 0.74
CA VAL A 57 -0.85 -2.23 0.01
C VAL A 57 0.43 -2.87 0.51
N ILE A 58 0.40 -4.15 0.83
CA ILE A 58 1.61 -4.90 1.22
C ILE A 58 2.02 -5.83 0.09
N VAL A 59 3.32 -5.85 -0.21
CA VAL A 59 3.93 -6.74 -1.19
C VAL A 59 4.88 -7.68 -0.47
N ASP A 60 4.79 -8.97 -0.74
CA ASP A 60 5.72 -9.96 -0.20
C ASP A 60 5.78 -11.15 -1.14
N LEU A 61 6.87 -11.90 -1.07
CA LEU A 61 7.02 -13.14 -1.83
C LEU A 61 6.22 -14.29 -1.22
N ARG A 62 5.91 -14.21 0.05
CA ARG A 62 5.35 -15.32 0.83
C ARG A 62 3.87 -15.14 1.00
N GLU A 63 3.13 -16.07 0.43
CA GLU A 63 1.67 -16.04 0.48
C GLU A 63 1.12 -16.18 1.90
N ASP A 64 1.77 -17.01 2.74
CA ASP A 64 1.31 -17.22 4.10
C ASP A 64 1.39 -15.95 4.95
N THR A 65 2.46 -15.16 4.79
CA THR A 65 2.58 -13.91 5.53
C THR A 65 1.56 -12.89 5.06
N LEU A 66 1.29 -12.85 3.75
CA LEU A 66 0.30 -11.95 3.18
C LEU A 66 -1.10 -12.29 3.67
N ARG A 67 -1.41 -13.59 3.76
CA ARG A 67 -2.72 -14.02 4.26
C ARG A 67 -2.92 -13.60 5.69
N ARG A 68 -1.89 -13.76 6.53
CA ARG A 68 -1.98 -13.31 7.93
C ARG A 68 -2.19 -11.81 8.05
N ALA A 69 -1.52 -11.03 7.20
CA ALA A 69 -1.71 -9.59 7.20
C ALA A 69 -3.12 -9.21 6.76
N ALA A 70 -3.62 -9.85 5.71
CA ALA A 70 -4.96 -9.57 5.20
C ALA A 70 -6.04 -9.96 6.22
N ASP A 71 -5.81 -11.03 7.00
CA ASP A 71 -6.76 -11.44 8.03
C ASP A 71 -6.76 -10.48 9.23
N ALA A 72 -5.62 -9.87 9.51
CA ALA A 72 -5.47 -8.99 10.67
C ALA A 72 -5.78 -7.54 10.38
N LEU A 73 -5.58 -7.09 9.15
CA LEU A 73 -5.69 -5.68 8.76
C LEU A 73 -6.57 -5.54 7.51
N ASP A 74 -7.23 -4.40 7.40
CA ASP A 74 -8.00 -4.08 6.19
C ASP A 74 -7.05 -3.49 5.16
N ILE A 75 -6.31 -4.35 4.47
CA ILE A 75 -5.32 -3.95 3.47
C ILE A 75 -5.40 -4.83 2.24
N MET A 76 -4.91 -4.31 1.13
CA MET A 76 -4.67 -5.11 -0.06
C MET A 76 -3.29 -5.73 0.00
N SER A 77 -3.13 -6.88 -0.61
CA SER A 77 -1.83 -7.55 -0.67
C SER A 77 -1.53 -7.99 -2.09
N VAL A 78 -0.26 -7.97 -2.45
CA VAL A 78 0.23 -8.41 -3.74
C VAL A 78 1.39 -9.36 -3.52
N LYS A 79 1.29 -10.57 -4.07
CA LYS A 79 2.37 -11.54 -3.98
C LYS A 79 3.32 -11.32 -5.15
N GLY A 80 4.59 -11.13 -4.83
CA GLY A 80 5.60 -10.97 -5.86
C GLY A 80 6.91 -10.46 -5.31
N ASN A 81 7.86 -10.33 -6.22
CA ASN A 81 9.20 -9.86 -5.88
C ASN A 81 9.22 -8.33 -5.93
N GLY A 82 9.66 -7.70 -4.87
CA GLY A 82 9.69 -6.25 -4.75
C GLY A 82 10.63 -5.53 -5.71
N ILE A 83 11.50 -6.26 -6.40
CA ILE A 83 12.35 -5.65 -7.43
C ILE A 83 11.76 -5.80 -8.83
N SER A 84 10.62 -6.47 -8.94
CA SER A 84 9.95 -6.66 -10.23
C SER A 84 9.07 -5.47 -10.54
N ALA A 85 9.30 -4.82 -11.66
CA ALA A 85 8.46 -3.70 -12.08
C ALA A 85 6.99 -4.13 -12.20
N ALA A 86 6.74 -5.32 -12.73
CA ALA A 86 5.37 -5.81 -12.87
C ALA A 86 4.66 -5.93 -11.51
N THR A 87 5.36 -6.46 -10.50
CA THR A 87 4.82 -6.55 -9.16
C THR A 87 4.52 -5.18 -8.57
N LEU A 88 5.45 -4.26 -8.73
CA LEU A 88 5.28 -2.90 -8.19
C LEU A 88 4.14 -2.16 -8.90
N ILE A 89 3.98 -2.36 -10.19
CA ILE A 89 2.86 -1.78 -10.93
C ILE A 89 1.53 -2.34 -10.42
N GLU A 90 1.47 -3.65 -10.23
CA GLU A 90 0.26 -4.28 -9.69
C GLU A 90 -0.08 -3.73 -8.30
N ALA A 91 0.92 -3.44 -7.50
CA ALA A 91 0.74 -2.89 -6.17
C ALA A 91 0.37 -1.39 -6.17
N GLY A 92 0.43 -0.74 -7.31
CA GLY A 92 0.07 0.67 -7.42
C GLY A 92 1.23 1.63 -7.21
N ALA A 93 2.47 1.17 -7.33
CA ALA A 93 3.63 2.02 -7.12
C ALA A 93 3.64 3.29 -8.00
N PRO A 94 3.21 3.24 -9.27
CA PRO A 94 3.21 4.46 -10.09
C PRO A 94 2.39 5.61 -9.50
N ASP A 95 1.34 5.29 -8.76
CA ASP A 95 0.47 6.29 -8.14
C ASP A 95 0.68 6.42 -6.64
N ALA A 96 1.70 5.76 -6.10
CA ALA A 96 1.92 5.77 -4.66
C ALA A 96 2.46 7.12 -4.19
N ASP A 97 1.93 7.60 -3.08
CA ASP A 97 2.48 8.77 -2.43
C ASP A 97 3.78 8.41 -1.71
N LEU A 98 3.86 7.20 -1.21
CA LEU A 98 5.04 6.70 -0.52
C LEU A 98 5.19 5.20 -0.75
N LEU A 99 6.40 4.76 -1.05
CA LEU A 99 6.73 3.34 -1.04
C LEU A 99 7.81 3.11 0.01
N VAL A 100 7.61 2.12 0.85
CA VAL A 100 8.58 1.76 1.88
C VAL A 100 9.07 0.35 1.60
N ALA A 101 10.35 0.19 1.36
CA ALA A 101 10.97 -1.12 1.16
C ALA A 101 11.60 -1.56 2.47
N ALA A 102 11.01 -2.57 3.10
CA ALA A 102 11.37 -3.04 4.44
C ALA A 102 11.61 -4.54 4.50
N THR A 103 12.21 -5.09 3.45
CA THR A 103 12.60 -6.51 3.44
C THR A 103 13.85 -6.72 4.30
N ASN A 104 14.29 -7.95 4.43
CA ASN A 104 15.50 -8.26 5.17
C ASN A 104 16.78 -7.99 4.37
N SER A 105 16.68 -7.59 3.12
CA SER A 105 17.83 -7.33 2.27
C SER A 105 17.95 -5.83 1.96
N ASP A 106 19.03 -5.21 2.41
CA ASP A 106 19.31 -3.81 2.12
C ASP A 106 19.39 -3.57 0.62
N GLU A 107 20.01 -4.49 -0.12
CA GLU A 107 20.18 -4.38 -1.56
C GLU A 107 18.84 -4.41 -2.28
N ILE A 108 17.96 -5.34 -1.89
CA ILE A 108 16.62 -5.40 -2.45
C ILE A 108 15.84 -4.13 -2.13
N ASN A 109 15.98 -3.62 -0.91
CA ASN A 109 15.30 -2.40 -0.51
C ASN A 109 15.73 -1.20 -1.36
N MET A 110 17.04 -1.10 -1.63
CA MET A 110 17.55 -0.02 -2.48
C MET A 110 17.07 -0.15 -3.91
N VAL A 111 17.17 -1.35 -4.49
CA VAL A 111 16.72 -1.57 -5.87
C VAL A 111 15.22 -1.34 -6.01
N CYS A 112 14.46 -1.80 -5.03
CA CYS A 112 13.01 -1.60 -5.02
C CYS A 112 12.67 -0.11 -5.04
N CYS A 113 13.33 0.69 -4.24
CA CYS A 113 13.08 2.13 -4.19
C CYS A 113 13.46 2.82 -5.49
N LEU A 114 14.59 2.44 -6.09
CA LEU A 114 14.98 3.00 -7.39
C LEU A 114 13.94 2.67 -8.46
N THR A 115 13.49 1.42 -8.49
CA THR A 115 12.49 0.99 -9.45
C THR A 115 11.17 1.74 -9.23
N ALA A 116 10.74 1.85 -8.00
CA ALA A 116 9.49 2.53 -7.66
C ALA A 116 9.52 4.00 -8.05
N LYS A 117 10.64 4.68 -7.82
CA LYS A 117 10.79 6.08 -8.21
C LYS A 117 10.75 6.21 -9.73
N HIS A 118 11.39 5.30 -10.43
CA HIS A 118 11.35 5.30 -11.89
C HIS A 118 9.94 5.12 -12.43
N LEU A 119 9.13 4.31 -11.73
CA LEU A 119 7.75 4.04 -12.12
C LEU A 119 6.80 5.19 -11.80
N GLY A 120 7.19 6.12 -10.92
CA GLY A 120 6.35 7.27 -10.62
C GLY A 120 6.01 7.48 -9.15
N ALA A 121 6.48 6.63 -8.24
CA ALA A 121 6.21 6.83 -6.82
C ALA A 121 6.73 8.19 -6.37
N LYS A 122 5.93 8.91 -5.59
CA LYS A 122 6.29 10.26 -5.19
C LYS A 122 7.49 10.27 -4.25
N TYR A 123 7.47 9.40 -3.25
CA TYR A 123 8.58 9.22 -2.32
C TYR A 123 8.85 7.73 -2.15
N ALA A 124 10.11 7.37 -1.92
CA ALA A 124 10.48 5.99 -1.65
C ALA A 124 11.52 5.96 -0.53
N LEU A 125 11.28 5.12 0.47
CA LEU A 125 12.15 4.95 1.62
C LEU A 125 12.62 3.50 1.69
N ALA A 126 13.93 3.32 1.84
CA ALA A 126 14.51 2.00 1.97
C ALA A 126 15.03 1.80 3.38
N ARG A 127 14.64 0.68 4.00
CA ARG A 127 15.22 0.27 5.26
C ARG A 127 16.65 -0.20 5.01
N ILE A 128 17.62 0.41 5.66
CA ILE A 128 19.03 0.07 5.51
C ILE A 128 19.58 -0.26 6.89
N ARG A 129 20.04 -1.48 7.06
CA ARG A 129 20.59 -1.94 8.32
C ARG A 129 22.11 -1.96 8.34
N ASN A 130 22.75 -2.08 7.18
CA ASN A 130 24.20 -2.11 7.11
C ASN A 130 24.75 -0.70 7.33
N PRO A 131 25.57 -0.48 8.39
CA PRO A 131 26.10 0.86 8.67
C PRO A 131 26.94 1.43 7.53
N GLU A 132 27.55 0.59 6.72
CA GLU A 132 28.38 1.06 5.61
C GLU A 132 27.56 1.82 4.57
N TYR A 133 26.28 1.48 4.41
CA TYR A 133 25.42 2.17 3.47
C TYR A 133 24.89 3.49 4.02
N ASN A 134 24.95 3.66 5.34
CA ASN A 134 24.46 4.86 6.00
C ASN A 134 25.56 5.87 6.33
N ALA A 135 26.81 5.46 6.11
CA ALA A 135 27.93 6.34 6.38
C ALA A 135 28.03 7.33 5.24
N GLY A 136 27.52 8.46 5.43
CA GLY A 136 27.52 9.34 4.30
C GLY A 136 28.00 10.69 4.52
#